data_b051bfeef84ce6bbe8531351e2bf3a28
#
_entry.id   b051bfeef84ce6bbe8531351e2bf3a28
#
_cell.length_a   1.000
_cell.length_b   1.000
_cell.length_c   1.000
_cell.angle_alpha   90.00
_cell.angle_beta   90.00
_cell.angle_gamma   90.00
#
_symmetry.space_group_name_H-M   'P 1'
#
loop_
_entity.id
_entity.type
_entity.pdbx_description
1 polymer ?
#
loop_
_entity_poly.entity_id
_entity_poly.type
_entity_poly.pdbx_seq_one_letter_code
_entity_poly.pdbx_strand_id
1 'polypeptide(L)'
;MRVAVVGATGLVGTKMLQVLAERNFPVTELIPVASARSVGKEVMFKGKAYKVVGMEEGIAAKPAVAIFSAGGGTSTEWAPKYAAAGIRVIDNSSAWRMDPTKKLVVPEVNASVLTADDMIIANPNCSTIQMVVALQPLHAKYTIKRVVVSTYQSVTGTGKQAVDQLMNERSGKSLSAQDMAYKYQIDLNAIPQIDVFLENGYTKEEMKMVKETCKIMQDDSIKVTATTVRIPVMGGHSESVNVEFEKEFEMKDVVAALTAAPGVIVQQDDATQFYPMPLWAHEKDEVFVGRLRRDETQAKTLNMWIVSDNLRKGAATNAVQIAEYLLSKNMI
;
A
#
# COMPACT_ATOMS: atom_id res chain seq x y z
N MET A 1 7.69 15.70 -17.72
CA MET A 1 7.18 14.54 -18.49
C MET A 1 5.66 14.48 -18.45
N ARG A 2 5.01 13.81 -19.40
CA ARG A 2 3.58 13.48 -19.35
C ARG A 2 3.35 12.33 -18.42
N VAL A 3 2.34 12.45 -17.54
CA VAL A 3 1.98 11.42 -16.55
C VAL A 3 0.48 11.16 -16.61
N ALA A 4 0.07 9.91 -16.79
CA ALA A 4 -1.31 9.53 -16.64
C ALA A 4 -1.60 8.99 -15.25
N VAL A 5 -2.75 9.35 -14.68
CA VAL A 5 -3.30 8.73 -13.46
C VAL A 5 -4.63 8.10 -13.83
N VAL A 6 -4.67 6.77 -13.85
CA VAL A 6 -5.86 6.00 -14.20
C VAL A 6 -6.64 5.67 -12.93
N GLY A 7 -7.91 6.06 -12.90
CA GLY A 7 -8.72 6.08 -11.69
C GLY A 7 -8.58 7.40 -10.90
N ALA A 8 -8.23 8.50 -11.58
CA ALA A 8 -7.91 9.81 -10.98
C ALA A 8 -9.01 10.39 -10.07
N THR A 9 -10.26 9.98 -10.23
CA THR A 9 -11.41 10.44 -9.44
C THR A 9 -11.71 9.61 -8.19
N GLY A 10 -10.97 8.50 -8.00
CA GLY A 10 -11.10 7.63 -6.82
C GLY A 10 -10.29 8.12 -5.62
N LEU A 11 -10.50 7.54 -4.43
CA LEU A 11 -9.77 7.92 -3.21
C LEU A 11 -8.24 7.84 -3.40
N VAL A 12 -7.75 6.72 -3.87
CA VAL A 12 -6.30 6.52 -4.10
C VAL A 12 -5.81 7.39 -5.28
N GLY A 13 -6.60 7.51 -6.36
CA GLY A 13 -6.24 8.36 -7.51
C GLY A 13 -6.08 9.83 -7.11
N THR A 14 -7.00 10.36 -6.32
CA THR A 14 -6.90 11.72 -5.77
C THR A 14 -5.65 11.86 -4.88
N LYS A 15 -5.34 10.84 -4.06
CA LYS A 15 -4.14 10.83 -3.24
C LYS A 15 -2.86 10.76 -4.10
N MET A 16 -2.87 10.04 -5.22
CA MET A 16 -1.76 10.03 -6.18
C MET A 16 -1.48 11.42 -6.76
N LEU A 17 -2.53 12.16 -7.11
CA LEU A 17 -2.37 13.54 -7.57
C LEU A 17 -1.73 14.43 -6.50
N GLN A 18 -2.19 14.30 -5.25
CA GLN A 18 -1.64 15.02 -4.11
C GLN A 18 -0.15 14.69 -3.91
N VAL A 19 0.19 13.41 -3.85
CA VAL A 19 1.58 12.93 -3.62
C VAL A 19 2.52 13.34 -4.76
N LEU A 20 2.08 13.23 -6.03
CA LEU A 20 2.86 13.74 -7.18
C LEU A 20 3.19 15.23 -7.05
N ALA A 21 2.23 16.03 -6.53
CA ALA A 21 2.44 17.45 -6.33
C ALA A 21 3.39 17.75 -5.16
N GLU A 22 3.18 17.11 -4.00
CA GLU A 22 3.97 17.30 -2.77
C GLU A 22 5.43 16.87 -2.95
N ARG A 23 5.65 15.74 -3.65
CA ARG A 23 7.00 15.23 -3.95
C ARG A 23 7.68 15.92 -5.13
N ASN A 24 7.04 16.94 -5.69
CA ASN A 24 7.55 17.68 -6.84
C ASN A 24 7.94 16.80 -8.03
N PHE A 25 7.21 15.68 -8.25
CA PHE A 25 7.45 14.83 -9.40
C PHE A 25 7.35 15.70 -10.69
N PRO A 26 8.25 15.54 -11.70
CA PRO A 26 8.38 16.46 -12.82
C PRO A 26 7.27 16.30 -13.87
N VAL A 27 6.01 16.48 -13.44
CA VAL A 27 4.84 16.44 -14.31
C VAL A 27 4.78 17.75 -15.10
N THR A 28 4.98 17.68 -16.42
CA THR A 28 4.76 18.80 -17.35
C THR A 28 3.33 18.84 -17.85
N GLU A 29 2.68 17.67 -17.97
CA GLU A 29 1.29 17.53 -18.37
C GLU A 29 0.67 16.34 -17.63
N LEU A 30 -0.43 16.60 -16.91
CA LEU A 30 -1.23 15.56 -16.26
C LEU A 30 -2.33 15.09 -17.22
N ILE A 31 -2.49 13.75 -17.31
CA ILE A 31 -3.56 13.11 -18.07
C ILE A 31 -4.40 12.30 -17.08
N PRO A 32 -5.45 12.90 -16.49
CA PRO A 32 -6.33 12.17 -15.57
C PRO A 32 -7.28 11.30 -16.38
N VAL A 33 -7.23 9.99 -16.13
CA VAL A 33 -8.02 8.99 -16.84
C VAL A 33 -9.01 8.34 -15.88
N ALA A 34 -10.26 8.14 -16.31
CA ALA A 34 -11.25 7.41 -15.52
C ALA A 34 -12.28 6.71 -16.42
N SER A 35 -13.24 6.02 -15.78
CA SER A 35 -14.35 5.36 -16.48
C SER A 35 -15.25 6.37 -17.20
N ALA A 36 -16.02 5.92 -18.20
CA ALA A 36 -16.95 6.74 -18.97
C ALA A 36 -17.87 7.63 -18.12
N ARG A 37 -18.28 7.18 -16.92
CA ARG A 37 -19.10 7.96 -15.97
C ARG A 37 -18.39 9.21 -15.42
N SER A 38 -17.09 9.27 -15.50
CA SER A 38 -16.27 10.38 -14.98
C SER A 38 -15.60 11.21 -16.07
N VAL A 39 -15.64 10.78 -17.33
CA VAL A 39 -15.13 11.55 -18.47
C VAL A 39 -15.81 12.92 -18.52
N GLY A 40 -15.03 13.96 -18.74
CA GLY A 40 -15.47 15.35 -18.79
C GLY A 40 -15.50 16.05 -17.42
N LYS A 41 -15.45 15.33 -16.30
CA LYS A 41 -15.24 15.95 -14.98
C LYS A 41 -13.85 16.57 -14.89
N GLU A 42 -13.65 17.44 -13.91
CA GLU A 42 -12.36 18.08 -13.66
C GLU A 42 -11.73 17.54 -12.39
N VAL A 43 -10.40 17.44 -12.40
CA VAL A 43 -9.58 17.21 -11.22
C VAL A 43 -8.57 18.33 -11.07
N MET A 44 -8.26 18.71 -9.85
CA MET A 44 -7.28 19.76 -9.56
C MET A 44 -5.88 19.17 -9.36
N PHE A 45 -4.88 19.76 -10.01
CA PHE A 45 -3.49 19.42 -9.81
C PHE A 45 -2.61 20.68 -9.86
N LYS A 46 -1.83 20.93 -8.81
CA LYS A 46 -0.98 22.15 -8.67
C LYS A 46 -1.74 23.44 -9.02
N GLY A 47 -2.97 23.58 -8.54
CA GLY A 47 -3.80 24.78 -8.74
C GLY A 47 -4.44 24.91 -10.12
N LYS A 48 -4.25 23.96 -11.02
CA LYS A 48 -4.82 23.93 -12.36
C LYS A 48 -5.87 22.82 -12.49
N ALA A 49 -6.99 23.12 -13.17
CA ALA A 49 -8.01 22.13 -13.50
C ALA A 49 -7.60 21.32 -14.75
N TYR A 50 -7.78 20.02 -14.68
CA TYR A 50 -7.53 19.09 -15.80
C TYR A 50 -8.78 18.27 -16.06
N LYS A 51 -9.19 18.19 -17.31
CA LYS A 51 -10.37 17.44 -17.72
C LYS A 51 -10.05 15.94 -17.77
N VAL A 52 -10.90 15.14 -17.14
CA VAL A 52 -10.80 13.68 -17.14
C VAL A 52 -11.13 13.14 -18.53
N VAL A 53 -10.27 12.24 -19.02
CA VAL A 53 -10.39 11.59 -20.33
C VAL A 53 -10.65 10.08 -20.19
N GLY A 54 -11.00 9.44 -21.31
CA GLY A 54 -11.16 7.99 -21.41
C GLY A 54 -9.83 7.23 -21.53
N MET A 55 -9.92 5.90 -21.55
CA MET A 55 -8.74 5.02 -21.56
C MET A 55 -7.96 5.14 -22.88
N GLU A 56 -8.65 5.19 -24.02
CA GLU A 56 -8.07 5.32 -25.35
C GLU A 56 -7.38 6.69 -25.52
N GLU A 57 -8.03 7.76 -25.06
CA GLU A 57 -7.46 9.11 -25.08
C GLU A 57 -6.23 9.19 -24.19
N GLY A 58 -6.24 8.47 -23.04
CA GLY A 58 -5.08 8.34 -22.15
C GLY A 58 -3.88 7.71 -22.87
N ILE A 59 -4.08 6.69 -23.69
CA ILE A 59 -3.04 6.08 -24.53
C ILE A 59 -2.59 7.06 -25.62
N ALA A 60 -3.56 7.67 -26.33
CA ALA A 60 -3.27 8.60 -27.42
C ALA A 60 -2.44 9.82 -27.00
N ALA A 61 -2.55 10.24 -25.73
CA ALA A 61 -1.76 11.31 -25.14
C ALA A 61 -0.27 10.93 -24.93
N LYS A 62 0.10 9.66 -25.07
CA LYS A 62 1.47 9.13 -24.97
C LYS A 62 2.20 9.61 -23.70
N PRO A 63 1.68 9.33 -22.49
CA PRO A 63 2.41 9.60 -21.26
C PRO A 63 3.67 8.71 -21.17
N ALA A 64 4.72 9.19 -20.49
CA ALA A 64 5.89 8.36 -20.21
C ALA A 64 5.57 7.25 -19.19
N VAL A 65 4.71 7.57 -18.24
CA VAL A 65 4.26 6.64 -17.19
C VAL A 65 2.76 6.81 -16.93
N ALA A 66 2.09 5.70 -16.65
CA ALA A 66 0.69 5.65 -16.22
C ALA A 66 0.57 4.93 -14.88
N ILE A 67 0.05 5.62 -13.87
CA ILE A 67 -0.17 5.04 -12.53
C ILE A 67 -1.64 4.62 -12.45
N PHE A 68 -1.87 3.32 -12.29
CA PHE A 68 -3.20 2.71 -12.31
C PHE A 68 -3.76 2.51 -10.90
N SER A 69 -4.98 2.98 -10.67
CA SER A 69 -5.77 2.73 -9.47
C SER A 69 -7.27 2.62 -9.82
N ALA A 70 -7.60 1.75 -10.76
CA ALA A 70 -8.95 1.58 -11.31
C ALA A 70 -9.52 0.16 -11.13
N GLY A 71 -8.91 -0.65 -10.26
CA GLY A 71 -9.30 -2.02 -9.98
C GLY A 71 -8.72 -3.05 -10.95
N GLY A 72 -8.74 -4.33 -10.53
CA GLY A 72 -8.06 -5.43 -11.23
C GLY A 72 -8.60 -5.68 -12.64
N GLY A 73 -9.92 -5.65 -12.83
CA GLY A 73 -10.53 -5.87 -14.14
C GLY A 73 -10.07 -4.82 -15.18
N THR A 74 -10.10 -3.54 -14.82
CA THR A 74 -9.59 -2.46 -15.67
C THR A 74 -8.10 -2.62 -15.94
N SER A 75 -7.32 -2.99 -14.92
CA SER A 75 -5.88 -3.18 -15.10
C SER A 75 -5.56 -4.35 -16.02
N THR A 76 -6.23 -5.50 -15.86
CA THR A 76 -6.05 -6.67 -16.72
C THR A 76 -6.34 -6.35 -18.20
N GLU A 77 -7.37 -5.54 -18.44
CA GLU A 77 -7.75 -5.16 -19.80
C GLU A 77 -6.80 -4.11 -20.40
N TRP A 78 -6.43 -3.09 -19.63
CA TRP A 78 -5.82 -1.87 -20.19
C TRP A 78 -4.31 -1.75 -19.97
N ALA A 79 -3.75 -2.30 -18.87
CA ALA A 79 -2.32 -2.20 -18.63
C ALA A 79 -1.48 -2.80 -19.79
N PRO A 80 -1.85 -3.95 -20.39
CA PRO A 80 -1.15 -4.46 -21.57
C PRO A 80 -1.24 -3.54 -22.78
N LYS A 81 -2.38 -2.86 -23.01
CA LYS A 81 -2.55 -1.91 -24.12
C LYS A 81 -1.66 -0.68 -23.96
N TYR A 82 -1.57 -0.14 -22.72
CA TYR A 82 -0.65 0.95 -22.37
C TYR A 82 0.80 0.52 -22.58
N ALA A 83 1.18 -0.65 -22.07
CA ALA A 83 2.52 -1.20 -22.22
C ALA A 83 2.90 -1.42 -23.70
N ALA A 84 1.99 -1.95 -24.53
CA ALA A 84 2.19 -2.13 -25.98
C ALA A 84 2.35 -0.80 -26.72
N ALA A 85 1.78 0.29 -26.20
CA ALA A 85 1.96 1.64 -26.72
C ALA A 85 3.27 2.31 -26.24
N GLY A 86 4.15 1.58 -25.52
CA GLY A 86 5.40 2.09 -24.99
C GLY A 86 5.26 2.91 -23.69
N ILE A 87 4.10 2.85 -23.04
CA ILE A 87 3.81 3.56 -21.81
C ILE A 87 4.10 2.65 -20.62
N ARG A 88 4.96 3.07 -19.70
CA ARG A 88 5.24 2.30 -18.49
C ARG A 88 4.07 2.36 -17.52
N VAL A 89 3.65 1.21 -17.01
CA VAL A 89 2.50 1.09 -16.11
C VAL A 89 2.98 0.73 -14.71
N ILE A 90 2.52 1.49 -13.71
CA ILE A 90 2.65 1.14 -12.29
C ILE A 90 1.24 0.85 -11.78
N ASP A 91 0.94 -0.40 -11.46
CA ASP A 91 -0.41 -0.85 -11.15
C ASP A 91 -0.63 -1.11 -9.66
N ASN A 92 -1.58 -0.39 -9.08
CA ASN A 92 -1.95 -0.52 -7.66
C ASN A 92 -2.98 -1.64 -7.40
N SER A 93 -3.50 -2.29 -8.43
CA SER A 93 -4.43 -3.41 -8.26
C SER A 93 -3.70 -4.72 -7.90
N SER A 94 -4.47 -5.75 -7.58
CA SER A 94 -3.90 -7.08 -7.34
C SER A 94 -3.66 -7.90 -8.62
N ALA A 95 -3.95 -7.37 -9.80
CA ALA A 95 -3.96 -8.13 -11.06
C ALA A 95 -2.60 -8.76 -11.40
N TRP A 96 -1.50 -8.04 -11.17
CA TRP A 96 -0.16 -8.42 -11.61
C TRP A 96 0.76 -8.85 -10.48
N ARG A 97 0.35 -8.72 -9.21
CA ARG A 97 1.22 -8.92 -8.06
C ARG A 97 1.85 -10.30 -8.00
N MET A 98 1.08 -11.34 -8.35
CA MET A 98 1.55 -12.73 -8.32
C MET A 98 1.91 -13.28 -9.70
N ASP A 99 1.86 -12.46 -10.75
CA ASP A 99 2.40 -12.82 -12.06
C ASP A 99 3.94 -12.96 -11.95
N PRO A 100 4.53 -14.13 -12.28
CA PRO A 100 5.98 -14.35 -12.14
C PRO A 100 6.82 -13.48 -13.08
N THR A 101 6.22 -12.97 -14.16
CA THR A 101 6.89 -12.10 -15.14
C THR A 101 6.83 -10.62 -14.77
N LYS A 102 6.08 -10.24 -13.72
CA LYS A 102 5.92 -8.86 -13.29
C LYS A 102 6.60 -8.63 -11.96
N LYS A 103 7.32 -7.51 -11.85
CA LYS A 103 7.97 -7.13 -10.60
C LYS A 103 6.97 -6.56 -9.63
N LEU A 104 7.04 -6.98 -8.37
CA LEU A 104 6.27 -6.47 -7.24
C LEU A 104 7.22 -5.67 -6.36
N VAL A 105 7.00 -4.34 -6.26
CA VAL A 105 8.07 -3.44 -5.82
C VAL A 105 7.66 -2.57 -4.64
N VAL A 106 8.50 -2.58 -3.61
CA VAL A 106 8.58 -1.58 -2.54
C VAL A 106 9.95 -0.94 -2.64
N PRO A 107 10.08 0.35 -2.99
CA PRO A 107 11.36 0.97 -3.32
C PRO A 107 12.43 0.83 -2.25
N GLU A 108 12.09 0.94 -0.98
CA GLU A 108 13.02 0.80 0.15
C GLU A 108 13.52 -0.64 0.34
N VAL A 109 12.87 -1.61 -0.29
CA VAL A 109 13.17 -3.05 -0.12
C VAL A 109 13.87 -3.63 -1.34
N ASN A 110 13.28 -3.46 -2.53
CA ASN A 110 13.69 -4.23 -3.70
C ASN A 110 13.66 -3.46 -5.03
N ALA A 111 13.74 -2.11 -5.04
CA ALA A 111 13.70 -1.36 -6.30
C ALA A 111 14.78 -1.80 -7.32
N SER A 112 15.89 -2.35 -6.84
CA SER A 112 17.00 -2.83 -7.70
C SER A 112 16.63 -3.99 -8.61
N VAL A 113 15.47 -4.66 -8.40
CA VAL A 113 14.99 -5.72 -9.30
C VAL A 113 14.45 -5.19 -10.63
N LEU A 114 14.18 -3.88 -10.70
CA LEU A 114 13.62 -3.23 -11.89
C LEU A 114 14.67 -3.07 -12.98
N THR A 115 14.24 -3.34 -14.20
CA THR A 115 15.02 -3.19 -15.43
C THR A 115 14.30 -2.29 -16.44
N ALA A 116 14.98 -1.92 -17.50
CA ALA A 116 14.39 -1.15 -18.59
C ALA A 116 13.26 -1.90 -19.34
N ASP A 117 13.20 -3.21 -19.24
CA ASP A 117 12.22 -4.06 -19.93
C ASP A 117 10.91 -4.22 -19.15
N ASP A 118 10.86 -3.79 -17.89
CA ASP A 118 9.68 -3.95 -17.03
C ASP A 118 8.60 -2.91 -17.38
N MET A 119 7.72 -3.23 -18.31
CA MET A 119 6.66 -2.32 -18.78
C MET A 119 5.43 -2.27 -17.87
N ILE A 120 5.16 -3.32 -17.09
CA ILE A 120 4.09 -3.37 -16.09
C ILE A 120 4.72 -3.74 -14.75
N ILE A 121 4.61 -2.85 -13.78
CA ILE A 121 5.18 -2.99 -12.44
C ILE A 121 4.03 -3.00 -11.43
N ALA A 122 3.99 -4.01 -10.58
CA ALA A 122 2.96 -4.14 -9.57
C ALA A 122 3.32 -3.38 -8.29
N ASN A 123 2.35 -2.61 -7.79
CA ASN A 123 2.40 -1.98 -6.47
C ASN A 123 1.72 -2.92 -5.46
N PRO A 124 2.38 -3.27 -4.33
CA PRO A 124 1.87 -4.29 -3.43
C PRO A 124 0.62 -3.91 -2.64
N ASN A 125 0.13 -4.86 -1.86
CA ASN A 125 -0.93 -4.64 -0.87
C ASN A 125 -0.47 -3.64 0.21
N CYS A 126 -1.39 -2.80 0.68
CA CYS A 126 -1.08 -1.72 1.62
C CYS A 126 -0.47 -2.20 2.94
N SER A 127 -1.03 -3.27 3.52
CA SER A 127 -0.49 -3.86 4.75
C SER A 127 0.86 -4.53 4.47
N THR A 128 1.01 -5.22 3.35
CA THR A 128 2.30 -5.82 2.97
C THR A 128 3.40 -4.76 2.83
N ILE A 129 3.12 -3.63 2.18
CA ILE A 129 4.12 -2.55 2.00
C ILE A 129 4.67 -2.10 3.35
N GLN A 130 3.82 -1.70 4.29
CA GLN A 130 4.28 -1.17 5.57
C GLN A 130 5.04 -2.22 6.39
N MET A 131 4.60 -3.48 6.36
CA MET A 131 5.25 -4.57 7.06
C MET A 131 6.66 -4.83 6.50
N VAL A 132 6.82 -4.99 5.20
CA VAL A 132 8.13 -5.32 4.62
C VAL A 132 9.14 -4.18 4.72
N VAL A 133 8.70 -2.91 4.73
CA VAL A 133 9.59 -1.76 4.98
C VAL A 133 10.22 -1.86 6.39
N ALA A 134 9.43 -2.24 7.39
CA ALA A 134 9.94 -2.44 8.75
C ALA A 134 10.76 -3.73 8.90
N LEU A 135 10.40 -4.80 8.18
CA LEU A 135 11.06 -6.09 8.28
C LEU A 135 12.41 -6.14 7.54
N GLN A 136 12.58 -5.43 6.42
CA GLN A 136 13.77 -5.52 5.57
C GLN A 136 15.08 -5.25 6.32
N PRO A 137 15.25 -4.18 7.10
CA PRO A 137 16.49 -3.92 7.82
C PRO A 137 16.82 -5.00 8.85
N LEU A 138 15.79 -5.65 9.42
CA LEU A 138 15.95 -6.73 10.38
C LEU A 138 16.27 -8.06 9.67
N HIS A 139 15.65 -8.34 8.53
CA HIS A 139 15.94 -9.51 7.72
C HIS A 139 17.40 -9.53 7.25
N ALA A 140 17.89 -8.40 6.76
CA ALA A 140 19.27 -8.25 6.32
C ALA A 140 20.31 -8.56 7.42
N LYS A 141 19.99 -8.29 8.69
CA LYS A 141 20.88 -8.52 9.83
C LYS A 141 20.69 -9.89 10.47
N TYR A 142 19.45 -10.30 10.68
CA TYR A 142 19.10 -11.41 11.58
C TYR A 142 18.48 -12.61 10.88
N THR A 143 18.10 -12.50 9.61
CA THR A 143 17.45 -13.53 8.79
C THR A 143 16.13 -13.98 9.39
N ILE A 144 15.02 -13.51 8.83
CA ILE A 144 13.67 -13.85 9.30
C ILE A 144 13.34 -15.29 8.95
N LYS A 145 12.83 -16.04 9.92
CA LYS A 145 12.28 -17.39 9.74
C LYS A 145 10.77 -17.40 9.65
N ARG A 146 10.12 -16.65 10.54
CA ARG A 146 8.67 -16.68 10.70
C ARG A 146 8.12 -15.32 11.08
N VAL A 147 6.96 -14.99 10.52
CA VAL A 147 6.19 -13.79 10.83
C VAL A 147 4.77 -14.20 11.18
N VAL A 148 4.27 -13.74 12.32
CA VAL A 148 2.87 -13.77 12.70
C VAL A 148 2.38 -12.33 12.74
N VAL A 149 1.37 -12.01 11.95
CA VAL A 149 0.84 -10.65 11.89
C VAL A 149 -0.68 -10.62 12.08
N SER A 150 -1.13 -9.73 12.94
CA SER A 150 -2.53 -9.34 13.03
C SER A 150 -2.65 -7.88 12.59
N THR A 151 -3.51 -7.60 11.61
CA THR A 151 -3.70 -6.24 11.10
C THR A 151 -4.98 -5.62 11.65
N TYR A 152 -4.96 -4.32 11.84
CA TYR A 152 -6.08 -3.48 12.25
C TYR A 152 -6.25 -2.40 11.19
N GLN A 153 -7.09 -2.69 10.18
CA GLN A 153 -7.13 -1.91 8.94
C GLN A 153 -8.26 -0.89 8.91
N SER A 154 -7.90 0.32 8.50
CA SER A 154 -8.82 1.43 8.24
C SER A 154 -9.87 1.09 7.17
N VAL A 155 -11.08 1.62 7.32
CA VAL A 155 -12.16 1.52 6.33
C VAL A 155 -11.80 2.10 4.97
N THR A 156 -10.85 3.05 4.91
CA THR A 156 -10.41 3.68 3.66
C THR A 156 -9.80 2.69 2.67
N GLY A 157 -9.27 1.55 3.16
CA GLY A 157 -8.76 0.46 2.32
C GLY A 157 -9.82 -0.24 1.48
N THR A 158 -11.10 -0.20 1.88
CA THR A 158 -12.23 -0.71 1.10
C THR A 158 -12.75 0.33 0.10
N GLY A 159 -12.51 1.62 0.35
CA GLY A 159 -12.91 2.70 -0.54
C GLY A 159 -14.04 3.57 0.01
N LYS A 160 -14.58 4.43 -0.86
CA LYS A 160 -15.53 5.49 -0.45
C LYS A 160 -16.80 4.93 0.22
N GLN A 161 -17.36 3.85 -0.29
CA GLN A 161 -18.60 3.27 0.28
C GLN A 161 -18.42 2.87 1.75
N ALA A 162 -17.27 2.32 2.12
CA ALA A 162 -16.98 1.95 3.51
C ALA A 162 -16.77 3.16 4.42
N VAL A 163 -16.16 4.23 3.89
CA VAL A 163 -16.06 5.51 4.60
C VAL A 163 -17.46 6.09 4.82
N ASP A 164 -18.31 6.11 3.79
CA ASP A 164 -19.68 6.61 3.87
C ASP A 164 -20.51 5.76 4.85
N GLN A 165 -20.35 4.44 4.86
CA GLN A 165 -21.00 3.56 5.84
C GLN A 165 -20.62 3.95 7.27
N LEU A 166 -19.33 4.03 7.58
CA LEU A 166 -18.84 4.39 8.91
C LEU A 166 -19.38 5.75 9.36
N MET A 167 -19.33 6.76 8.49
CA MET A 167 -19.80 8.12 8.83
C MET A 167 -21.32 8.18 9.03
N ASN A 168 -22.10 7.44 8.24
CA ASN A 168 -23.52 7.35 8.39
C ASN A 168 -23.91 6.64 9.69
N GLU A 169 -23.26 5.50 10.00
CA GLU A 169 -23.47 4.77 11.27
C GLU A 169 -23.17 5.67 12.49
N ARG A 170 -22.05 6.42 12.48
CA ARG A 170 -21.70 7.38 13.54
C ARG A 170 -22.72 8.51 13.71
N SER A 171 -23.36 8.91 12.63
CA SER A 171 -24.43 9.92 12.68
C SER A 171 -25.80 9.37 13.06
N GLY A 172 -25.91 8.07 13.36
CA GLY A 172 -27.16 7.39 13.67
C GLY A 172 -28.11 7.20 12.47
N LYS A 173 -27.60 7.32 11.25
CA LYS A 173 -28.39 7.17 10.03
C LYS A 173 -28.57 5.67 9.72
N SER A 174 -29.82 5.26 9.52
CA SER A 174 -30.12 3.92 9.01
C SER A 174 -29.64 3.75 7.58
N LEU A 175 -29.00 2.61 7.30
CA LEU A 175 -28.47 2.25 5.99
C LEU A 175 -29.24 1.10 5.38
N SER A 176 -29.48 1.17 4.08
CA SER A 176 -29.93 0.01 3.31
C SER A 176 -28.74 -0.95 3.03
N ALA A 177 -29.03 -2.20 2.75
CA ALA A 177 -27.98 -3.18 2.38
C ALA A 177 -27.15 -2.74 1.15
N GLN A 178 -27.72 -1.91 0.26
CA GLN A 178 -27.03 -1.38 -0.92
C GLN A 178 -26.03 -0.26 -0.57
N ASP A 179 -26.25 0.44 0.56
CA ASP A 179 -25.38 1.49 1.04
C ASP A 179 -24.20 0.94 1.88
N MET A 180 -24.27 -0.33 2.29
CA MET A 180 -23.27 -0.96 3.13
C MET A 180 -22.17 -1.59 2.30
N ALA A 181 -20.90 -1.28 2.65
CA ALA A 181 -19.72 -1.96 2.11
C ALA A 181 -19.40 -3.26 2.87
N TYR A 182 -19.80 -3.34 4.12
CA TYR A 182 -19.65 -4.50 4.99
C TYR A 182 -21.03 -5.10 5.33
N LYS A 183 -21.07 -6.42 5.50
CA LYS A 183 -22.28 -7.12 5.91
C LYS A 183 -22.80 -6.70 7.30
N TYR A 184 -21.88 -6.28 8.17
CA TYR A 184 -22.16 -5.90 9.55
C TYR A 184 -21.85 -4.42 9.78
N GLN A 185 -22.46 -3.85 10.82
CA GLN A 185 -22.07 -2.56 11.33
C GLN A 185 -20.57 -2.54 11.61
N ILE A 186 -19.90 -1.48 11.15
CA ILE A 186 -18.46 -1.30 11.39
C ILE A 186 -18.19 -0.36 12.55
N ASP A 187 -19.01 0.66 12.79
CA ASP A 187 -18.80 1.55 13.91
C ASP A 187 -18.97 0.78 15.24
N LEU A 188 -18.07 1.03 16.18
CA LEU A 188 -17.97 0.32 17.47
C LEU A 188 -17.73 -1.21 17.34
N ASN A 189 -17.15 -1.66 16.23
CA ASN A 189 -16.96 -3.07 15.94
C ASN A 189 -15.55 -3.37 15.38
N ALA A 190 -15.19 -4.65 15.40
CA ALA A 190 -14.01 -5.19 14.73
C ALA A 190 -14.45 -6.40 13.89
N ILE A 191 -14.25 -6.34 12.58
CA ILE A 191 -14.68 -7.38 11.64
C ILE A 191 -13.45 -8.20 11.22
N PRO A 192 -13.29 -9.46 11.70
CA PRO A 192 -12.11 -10.29 11.41
C PRO A 192 -12.23 -10.97 10.03
N GLN A 193 -12.53 -10.17 9.03
CA GLN A 193 -12.64 -10.60 7.63
C GLN A 193 -12.38 -9.42 6.70
N ILE A 194 -11.36 -9.54 5.87
CA ILE A 194 -11.11 -8.62 4.76
C ILE A 194 -10.96 -9.46 3.49
N ASP A 195 -11.76 -9.11 2.45
CA ASP A 195 -11.91 -9.89 1.22
C ASP A 195 -12.64 -11.25 1.46
N VAL A 196 -12.67 -12.13 0.48
CA VAL A 196 -13.40 -13.40 0.52
C VAL A 196 -12.58 -14.50 1.20
N PHE A 197 -13.27 -15.46 1.82
CA PHE A 197 -12.63 -16.66 2.35
C PHE A 197 -12.20 -17.62 1.25
N LEU A 198 -11.10 -18.31 1.48
CA LEU A 198 -10.54 -19.37 0.65
C LEU A 198 -10.78 -20.73 1.31
N GLU A 199 -10.58 -21.81 0.57
CA GLU A 199 -10.79 -23.19 1.06
C GLU A 199 -9.92 -23.56 2.27
N ASN A 200 -8.76 -22.94 2.42
CA ASN A 200 -7.85 -23.16 3.55
C ASN A 200 -8.23 -22.37 4.82
N GLY A 201 -9.35 -21.68 4.83
CA GLY A 201 -9.84 -20.89 5.96
C GLY A 201 -9.23 -19.48 6.07
N TYR A 202 -8.22 -19.16 5.28
CA TYR A 202 -7.70 -17.79 5.17
C TYR A 202 -8.60 -16.93 4.29
N THR A 203 -8.53 -15.61 4.48
CA THR A 203 -9.08 -14.69 3.49
C THR A 203 -8.07 -14.42 2.37
N LYS A 204 -8.58 -13.93 1.25
CA LYS A 204 -7.72 -13.52 0.13
C LYS A 204 -6.74 -12.41 0.54
N GLU A 205 -7.15 -11.49 1.44
CA GLU A 205 -6.30 -10.44 1.97
C GLU A 205 -5.12 -11.02 2.77
N GLU A 206 -5.37 -11.99 3.63
CA GLU A 206 -4.34 -12.68 4.41
C GLU A 206 -3.34 -13.39 3.50
N MET A 207 -3.81 -14.07 2.46
CA MET A 207 -2.93 -14.73 1.49
C MET A 207 -2.14 -13.77 0.61
N LYS A 208 -2.60 -12.52 0.41
CA LYS A 208 -1.77 -11.47 -0.20
C LYS A 208 -0.56 -11.18 0.68
N MET A 209 -0.77 -10.95 1.98
CA MET A 209 0.34 -10.71 2.90
C MET A 209 1.35 -11.86 2.91
N VAL A 210 0.88 -13.10 2.93
CA VAL A 210 1.75 -14.29 2.89
C VAL A 210 2.62 -14.31 1.63
N LYS A 211 1.98 -14.26 0.46
CA LYS A 211 2.66 -14.47 -0.83
C LYS A 211 3.46 -13.26 -1.28
N GLU A 212 2.92 -12.06 -1.09
CA GLU A 212 3.59 -10.83 -1.50
C GLU A 212 4.85 -10.57 -0.66
N THR A 213 4.84 -10.89 0.65
CA THR A 213 6.02 -10.77 1.51
C THR A 213 7.20 -11.57 0.97
N CYS A 214 7.02 -12.87 0.69
CA CYS A 214 8.08 -13.73 0.14
C CYS A 214 8.59 -13.17 -1.20
N LYS A 215 7.69 -12.77 -2.10
CA LYS A 215 8.07 -12.23 -3.41
C LYS A 215 8.85 -10.92 -3.31
N ILE A 216 8.46 -9.99 -2.44
CA ILE A 216 9.13 -8.70 -2.26
C ILE A 216 10.48 -8.89 -1.57
N MET A 217 10.52 -9.72 -0.52
CA MET A 217 11.75 -10.02 0.24
C MET A 217 12.70 -10.93 -0.52
N GLN A 218 12.27 -11.53 -1.65
CA GLN A 218 13.03 -12.50 -2.46
C GLN A 218 13.50 -13.70 -1.65
N ASP A 219 12.69 -14.15 -0.70
CA ASP A 219 12.99 -15.27 0.17
C ASP A 219 11.73 -16.11 0.44
N ASP A 220 11.61 -17.23 -0.26
CA ASP A 220 10.50 -18.17 -0.12
C ASP A 220 10.60 -19.03 1.17
N SER A 221 11.69 -18.94 1.91
CA SER A 221 11.86 -19.65 3.19
C SER A 221 11.11 -18.99 4.35
N ILE A 222 10.75 -17.72 4.22
CA ILE A 222 10.02 -16.96 5.24
C ILE A 222 8.61 -17.51 5.41
N LYS A 223 8.29 -18.00 6.61
CA LYS A 223 6.96 -18.50 6.95
C LYS A 223 6.09 -17.35 7.47
N VAL A 224 5.03 -17.01 6.77
CA VAL A 224 4.12 -15.92 7.15
C VAL A 224 2.73 -16.47 7.44
N THR A 225 2.10 -16.03 8.52
CA THR A 225 0.67 -16.21 8.78
C THR A 225 0.06 -14.88 9.20
N ALA A 226 -1.14 -14.61 8.72
CA ALA A 226 -1.82 -13.34 8.92
C ALA A 226 -3.26 -13.53 9.40
N THR A 227 -3.74 -12.61 10.23
CA THR A 227 -5.16 -12.41 10.52
C THR A 227 -5.50 -10.96 10.25
N THR A 228 -6.45 -10.71 9.35
CA THR A 228 -6.77 -9.33 8.94
C THR A 228 -8.12 -8.89 9.50
N VAL A 229 -8.12 -7.74 10.18
CA VAL A 229 -9.28 -7.19 10.88
C VAL A 229 -9.60 -5.80 10.37
N ARG A 230 -10.85 -5.54 10.03
CA ARG A 230 -11.36 -4.20 9.72
C ARG A 230 -11.81 -3.53 11.00
N ILE A 231 -11.36 -2.29 11.23
CA ILE A 231 -11.71 -1.48 12.40
C ILE A 231 -12.26 -0.11 11.99
N PRO A 232 -13.04 0.57 12.86
CA PRO A 232 -13.75 1.81 12.53
C PRO A 232 -12.84 3.04 12.62
N VAL A 233 -11.69 3.01 11.94
CA VAL A 233 -10.76 4.15 11.86
C VAL A 233 -10.62 4.63 10.42
N MET A 234 -10.26 5.90 10.27
CA MET A 234 -9.95 6.52 9.00
C MET A 234 -8.47 6.90 8.97
N GLY A 235 -7.80 6.55 7.87
CA GLY A 235 -6.41 6.92 7.64
C GLY A 235 -5.42 6.14 8.52
N GLY A 236 -4.80 5.14 7.93
CA GLY A 236 -3.76 4.33 8.58
C GLY A 236 -4.21 2.92 8.95
N HIS A 237 -3.34 1.98 8.60
CA HIS A 237 -3.41 0.60 9.06
C HIS A 237 -2.40 0.39 10.18
N SER A 238 -2.79 -0.41 11.17
CA SER A 238 -1.88 -0.84 12.23
C SER A 238 -1.67 -2.34 12.15
N GLU A 239 -0.51 -2.80 12.62
CA GLU A 239 -0.14 -4.21 12.61
C GLU A 239 0.58 -4.58 13.90
N SER A 240 0.13 -5.67 14.53
CA SER A 240 0.87 -6.36 15.57
C SER A 240 1.67 -7.47 14.92
N VAL A 241 2.99 -7.35 14.95
CA VAL A 241 3.92 -8.28 14.30
C VAL A 241 4.77 -8.98 15.34
N ASN A 242 4.79 -10.31 15.28
CA ASN A 242 5.73 -11.18 15.99
C ASN A 242 6.64 -11.83 14.95
N VAL A 243 7.95 -11.59 15.05
CA VAL A 243 8.93 -12.05 14.08
C VAL A 243 10.04 -12.86 14.74
N GLU A 244 10.23 -14.11 14.28
CA GLU A 244 11.32 -15.01 14.67
C GLU A 244 12.48 -14.89 13.70
N PHE A 245 13.70 -14.81 14.24
CA PHE A 245 14.94 -14.72 13.50
C PHE A 245 15.79 -16.02 13.64
N GLU A 246 16.72 -16.19 12.71
CA GLU A 246 17.75 -17.26 12.85
C GLU A 246 18.84 -16.86 13.84
N LYS A 247 19.23 -15.58 13.82
CA LYS A 247 20.33 -15.04 14.63
C LYS A 247 19.80 -14.36 15.89
N GLU A 248 20.62 -14.37 16.94
CA GLU A 248 20.37 -13.56 18.14
C GLU A 248 20.46 -12.06 17.82
N PHE A 249 19.76 -11.26 18.61
CA PHE A 249 19.77 -9.81 18.47
C PHE A 249 19.83 -9.12 19.83
N GLU A 250 20.36 -7.91 19.85
CA GLU A 250 20.23 -6.99 20.97
C GLU A 250 19.19 -5.91 20.65
N MET A 251 18.35 -5.54 21.62
CA MET A 251 17.29 -4.55 21.40
C MET A 251 17.82 -3.20 20.91
N LYS A 252 18.97 -2.75 21.42
CA LYS A 252 19.65 -1.53 20.96
C LYS A 252 20.00 -1.58 19.46
N ASP A 253 20.40 -2.75 18.97
CA ASP A 253 20.79 -2.94 17.57
C ASP A 253 19.59 -3.06 16.64
N VAL A 254 18.46 -3.59 17.14
CA VAL A 254 17.15 -3.56 16.45
C VAL A 254 16.68 -2.11 16.28
N VAL A 255 16.67 -1.32 17.36
CA VAL A 255 16.28 0.10 17.33
C VAL A 255 17.19 0.88 16.37
N ALA A 256 18.51 0.68 16.46
CA ALA A 256 19.47 1.34 15.58
C ALA A 256 19.24 0.97 14.10
N ALA A 257 18.95 -0.31 13.80
CA ALA A 257 18.68 -0.76 12.44
C ALA A 257 17.40 -0.13 11.86
N LEU A 258 16.32 -0.07 12.65
CA LEU A 258 15.06 0.54 12.25
C LEU A 258 15.19 2.08 12.09
N THR A 259 15.91 2.74 13.00
CA THR A 259 16.14 4.19 12.94
C THR A 259 16.97 4.60 11.72
N ALA A 260 17.89 3.75 11.28
CA ALA A 260 18.71 4.00 10.09
C ALA A 260 18.01 3.63 8.77
N ALA A 261 16.88 2.93 8.83
CA ALA A 261 16.19 2.43 7.65
C ALA A 261 15.44 3.55 6.92
N PRO A 262 15.54 3.65 5.58
CA PRO A 262 14.82 4.65 4.82
C PRO A 262 13.30 4.44 4.96
N GLY A 263 12.56 5.53 5.16
CA GLY A 263 11.10 5.51 5.26
C GLY A 263 10.55 4.98 6.59
N VAL A 264 11.41 4.65 7.57
CA VAL A 264 11.01 4.19 8.91
C VAL A 264 11.24 5.29 9.94
N ILE A 265 10.26 5.48 10.83
CA ILE A 265 10.38 6.31 12.03
C ILE A 265 10.09 5.45 13.25
N VAL A 266 11.05 5.37 14.18
CA VAL A 266 10.84 4.71 15.46
C VAL A 266 10.18 5.69 16.43
N GLN A 267 9.01 5.30 16.95
CA GLN A 267 8.25 6.04 17.98
C GLN A 267 8.06 5.14 19.18
N GLN A 268 8.94 5.26 20.14
CA GLN A 268 8.85 4.50 21.38
C GLN A 268 9.43 5.27 22.54
N ASP A 269 8.58 5.66 23.47
CA ASP A 269 8.94 6.14 24.79
C ASP A 269 7.88 5.66 25.78
N ASP A 270 8.23 4.65 26.57
CA ASP A 270 7.30 4.03 27.51
C ASP A 270 6.96 4.97 28.69
N ALA A 271 7.87 5.88 29.05
CA ALA A 271 7.64 6.83 30.15
C ALA A 271 6.60 7.89 29.80
N THR A 272 6.59 8.33 28.54
CA THR A 272 5.62 9.31 28.03
C THR A 272 4.46 8.68 27.27
N GLN A 273 4.42 7.34 27.20
CA GLN A 273 3.42 6.58 26.44
C GLN A 273 3.37 6.97 24.95
N PHE A 274 4.55 7.24 24.37
CA PHE A 274 4.69 7.64 22.97
C PHE A 274 4.88 6.42 22.07
N TYR A 275 3.89 6.13 21.23
CA TYR A 275 3.86 5.01 20.30
C TYR A 275 3.03 5.34 19.05
N PRO A 276 3.23 4.63 17.92
CA PRO A 276 2.51 4.92 16.69
C PRO A 276 1.00 4.64 16.81
N MET A 277 0.20 5.53 16.24
CA MET A 277 -1.26 5.39 16.13
C MET A 277 -1.74 5.83 14.76
N PRO A 278 -2.85 5.26 14.24
CA PRO A 278 -3.41 5.65 12.93
C PRO A 278 -3.66 7.15 12.79
N LEU A 279 -4.17 7.79 13.84
CA LEU A 279 -4.46 9.22 13.85
C LEU A 279 -3.21 10.08 13.57
N TRP A 280 -2.05 9.67 14.06
CA TRP A 280 -0.80 10.42 13.87
C TRP A 280 -0.04 10.04 12.60
N ALA A 281 -0.25 8.82 12.10
CA ALA A 281 0.31 8.38 10.82
C ALA A 281 -0.50 8.91 9.62
N HIS A 282 -1.73 9.37 9.85
CA HIS A 282 -2.60 9.89 8.79
C HIS A 282 -1.95 11.07 8.07
N GLU A 283 -2.03 11.07 6.74
CA GLU A 283 -1.42 12.05 5.83
C GLU A 283 0.12 12.12 5.88
N LYS A 284 0.79 11.06 6.38
CA LYS A 284 2.26 10.94 6.37
C LYS A 284 2.71 9.80 5.47
N ASP A 285 3.94 9.92 4.95
CA ASP A 285 4.52 8.96 4.00
C ASP A 285 5.35 7.86 4.68
N GLU A 286 5.68 8.04 5.94
CA GLU A 286 6.57 7.15 6.68
C GLU A 286 5.84 5.93 7.24
N VAL A 287 6.61 4.91 7.52
CA VAL A 287 6.22 3.75 8.32
C VAL A 287 6.69 3.96 9.75
N PHE A 288 5.75 4.06 10.68
CA PHE A 288 6.03 4.27 12.09
C PHE A 288 6.10 2.93 12.81
N VAL A 289 7.16 2.71 13.58
CA VAL A 289 7.40 1.48 14.33
C VAL A 289 7.60 1.79 15.81
N GLY A 290 6.93 1.02 16.66
CA GLY A 290 7.07 1.15 18.11
C GLY A 290 6.68 -0.12 18.85
N ARG A 291 6.54 -0.04 20.16
CA ARG A 291 6.23 -1.19 21.03
C ARG A 291 7.20 -2.36 20.80
N LEU A 292 8.46 -2.03 20.52
CA LEU A 292 9.55 -2.96 20.30
C LEU A 292 9.91 -3.65 21.61
N ARG A 293 9.83 -4.96 21.66
CA ARG A 293 10.16 -5.76 22.83
C ARG A 293 10.46 -7.20 22.45
N ARG A 294 11.32 -7.88 23.22
CA ARG A 294 11.52 -9.33 23.06
C ARG A 294 10.22 -10.08 23.32
N ASP A 295 10.05 -11.20 22.66
CA ASP A 295 9.07 -12.20 23.06
C ASP A 295 9.73 -13.12 24.10
N GLU A 296 9.24 -13.07 25.33
CA GLU A 296 9.80 -13.86 26.43
C GLU A 296 9.42 -15.35 26.34
N THR A 297 8.46 -15.68 25.47
CA THR A 297 7.97 -17.06 25.30
C THR A 297 8.69 -17.83 24.18
N GLN A 298 9.40 -17.12 23.30
CA GLN A 298 10.05 -17.67 22.13
C GLN A 298 11.42 -17.02 21.93
N ALA A 299 12.48 -17.87 21.87
CA ALA A 299 13.84 -17.38 21.61
C ALA A 299 13.94 -16.65 20.27
N LYS A 300 14.85 -15.68 20.18
CA LYS A 300 15.16 -14.94 18.93
C LYS A 300 13.94 -14.26 18.30
N THR A 301 12.96 -13.92 19.10
CA THR A 301 11.68 -13.41 18.61
C THR A 301 11.42 -11.99 19.14
N LEU A 302 10.96 -11.12 18.24
CA LEU A 302 10.66 -9.72 18.48
C LEU A 302 9.18 -9.46 18.26
N ASN A 303 8.57 -8.72 19.17
CA ASN A 303 7.26 -8.10 18.99
C ASN A 303 7.42 -6.64 18.60
N MET A 304 6.64 -6.19 17.61
CA MET A 304 6.59 -4.79 17.19
C MET A 304 5.19 -4.36 16.80
N TRP A 305 4.96 -3.05 16.81
CA TRP A 305 3.75 -2.41 16.35
C TRP A 305 4.10 -1.47 15.20
N ILE A 306 3.44 -1.64 14.05
CA ILE A 306 3.71 -0.90 12.81
C ILE A 306 2.46 -0.14 12.42
N VAL A 307 2.60 1.13 12.05
CA VAL A 307 1.49 1.96 11.57
C VAL A 307 1.93 2.78 10.37
N SER A 308 1.08 2.84 9.33
CA SER A 308 1.32 3.71 8.17
C SER A 308 0.00 4.12 7.52
N ASP A 309 -0.03 5.26 6.84
CA ASP A 309 -1.20 5.67 6.04
C ASP A 309 -1.34 4.77 4.80
N ASN A 310 -2.44 4.03 4.76
CA ASN A 310 -2.71 3.03 3.73
C ASN A 310 -3.02 3.63 2.35
N LEU A 311 -3.43 4.89 2.27
CA LEU A 311 -3.65 5.59 1.00
C LEU A 311 -2.36 6.26 0.50
N ARG A 312 -1.44 6.61 1.42
CA ARG A 312 -0.13 7.20 1.09
C ARG A 312 0.92 6.10 0.91
N LYS A 313 1.72 5.80 1.93
CA LYS A 313 2.76 4.75 1.79
C LYS A 313 2.20 3.42 1.33
N GLY A 314 1.02 3.04 1.83
CA GLY A 314 0.34 1.79 1.43
C GLY A 314 -0.14 1.75 -0.02
N ALA A 315 -0.14 2.87 -0.77
CA ALA A 315 -0.65 2.92 -2.14
C ALA A 315 0.04 4.02 -2.97
N ALA A 316 -0.43 5.27 -2.85
CA ALA A 316 -0.05 6.38 -3.73
C ALA A 316 1.44 6.71 -3.64
N THR A 317 1.97 6.85 -2.44
CA THR A 317 3.38 7.21 -2.23
C THR A 317 4.31 6.12 -2.75
N ASN A 318 4.01 4.84 -2.47
CA ASN A 318 4.83 3.74 -2.98
C ASN A 318 4.83 3.71 -4.53
N ALA A 319 3.68 3.93 -5.16
CA ALA A 319 3.59 3.98 -6.62
C ALA A 319 4.37 5.17 -7.22
N VAL A 320 4.31 6.34 -6.58
CA VAL A 320 5.09 7.52 -7.00
C VAL A 320 6.59 7.31 -6.77
N GLN A 321 6.99 6.69 -5.65
CA GLN A 321 8.39 6.33 -5.40
C GLN A 321 8.93 5.33 -6.44
N ILE A 322 8.12 4.38 -6.92
CA ILE A 322 8.49 3.51 -8.05
C ILE A 322 8.76 4.38 -9.29
N ALA A 323 7.90 5.35 -9.60
CA ALA A 323 8.11 6.25 -10.73
C ALA A 323 9.37 7.12 -10.55
N GLU A 324 9.65 7.62 -9.34
CA GLU A 324 10.87 8.35 -9.00
C GLU A 324 12.13 7.50 -9.21
N TYR A 325 12.09 6.23 -8.80
CA TYR A 325 13.20 5.31 -9.03
C TYR A 325 13.43 5.09 -10.53
N LEU A 326 12.39 4.82 -11.30
CA LEU A 326 12.49 4.66 -12.75
C LEU A 326 13.09 5.90 -13.43
N LEU A 327 12.65 7.09 -13.01
CA LEU A 327 13.18 8.36 -13.49
C LEU A 327 14.66 8.51 -13.14
N SER A 328 15.05 8.21 -11.90
CA SER A 328 16.44 8.31 -11.44
C SER A 328 17.40 7.36 -12.19
N LYS A 329 16.86 6.31 -12.79
CA LYS A 329 17.60 5.32 -13.59
C LYS A 329 17.45 5.54 -15.10
N ASN A 330 16.84 6.65 -15.54
CA ASN A 330 16.54 6.94 -16.95
C ASN A 330 15.73 5.82 -17.64
N MET A 331 14.81 5.20 -16.92
CA MET A 331 13.91 4.16 -17.45
C MET A 331 12.57 4.74 -17.94
N ILE A 332 12.28 6.00 -17.60
CA ILE A 332 11.14 6.78 -18.10
C ILE A 332 11.54 8.20 -18.40
#